data_1d0e0151fcc73c83049e52b37d3225b5
#
_entry.id   1d0e0151fcc73c83049e52b37d3225b5
#
_cell.length_a   1.000
_cell.length_b   1.000
_cell.length_c   1.000
_cell.angle_alpha   90.00
_cell.angle_beta   90.00
_cell.angle_gamma   90.00
#
_symmetry.space_group_name_H-M   'P 1'
#
loop_
_entity.id
_entity.type
_entity.pdbx_description
1 polymer ?
#
loop_
_entity_poly.entity_id
_entity_poly.type
_entity_poly.pdbx_seq_one_letter_code
_entity_poly.pdbx_strand_id
1 'polypeptide(L)'
;MDRKKLFNPEGDDTLNARRIIKGNSTNLFNLNNVRYQWANQLYRTMMANFWIPEKVDLTQDKNDYENLTVPERGAYDGILSFLIFLDSIQTNNIPNISDYVTAPEVNLLLAIQTFQEAIHSQSYQYIIESILPKQSRDLIYDKWRDDKVLFERNSFIAKIYQDFIDEQSDENFAKVIIANYLLESLYFYNGFNFFYLLASRNKMVGTSDIIRLINRDELSHVVLFRSIVKEIKNDYPEFFSAETIYSMFKTAVEQEINWTEHIIGNRVLGITSQTTEAYTKWLANERLKSLGLEPLYSGFNKNPYKHLERFADTEGEGNVKSNFFEGTVTSYNMSSSIDGWEDF
;
A
#
# COMPACT_ATOMS: atom_id res chain seq x y z
N MET A 1 -2.53 -9.76 -22.75
CA MET A 1 -1.93 -8.39 -22.61
C MET A 1 -0.67 -8.27 -23.46
N ASP A 2 -0.50 -7.15 -24.18
CA ASP A 2 0.74 -6.90 -24.92
C ASP A 2 1.64 -5.96 -24.09
N ARG A 3 2.91 -6.30 -24.01
CA ARG A 3 3.92 -5.47 -23.36
C ARG A 3 4.14 -4.20 -24.21
N LYS A 4 4.23 -3.03 -23.56
CA LYS A 4 4.54 -1.79 -24.27
C LYS A 4 5.91 -1.85 -24.94
N LYS A 5 6.02 -1.21 -26.11
CA LYS A 5 7.30 -1.07 -26.81
C LYS A 5 8.10 0.04 -26.14
N LEU A 6 9.36 -0.21 -25.79
CA LEU A 6 10.25 0.83 -25.25
C LEU A 6 10.47 1.95 -26.28
N PHE A 7 10.72 1.60 -27.51
CA PHE A 7 10.90 2.50 -28.64
C PHE A 7 9.72 2.33 -29.61
N ASN A 8 8.87 3.36 -29.73
CA ASN A 8 7.65 3.32 -30.53
C ASN A 8 7.48 4.62 -31.35
N PRO A 9 8.24 4.82 -32.46
CA PRO A 9 8.17 6.03 -33.27
C PRO A 9 6.81 6.19 -34.00
N GLU A 10 6.06 5.09 -34.12
CA GLU A 10 4.71 5.08 -34.74
C GLU A 10 3.60 5.26 -33.65
N GLY A 11 3.97 5.66 -32.45
CA GLY A 11 3.03 5.90 -31.37
C GLY A 11 2.17 7.14 -31.59
N ASP A 12 0.95 7.11 -31.05
CA ASP A 12 0.01 8.25 -31.06
C ASP A 12 -0.10 8.82 -29.64
N ASP A 13 0.39 10.04 -29.44
CA ASP A 13 0.36 10.74 -28.17
C ASP A 13 -0.81 11.71 -28.02
N THR A 14 -1.81 11.64 -28.92
CA THR A 14 -3.05 12.39 -28.73
C THR A 14 -3.79 11.94 -27.47
N LEU A 15 -4.52 12.86 -26.83
CA LEU A 15 -5.27 12.54 -25.59
C LEU A 15 -6.24 11.38 -25.76
N ASN A 16 -6.84 11.24 -26.93
CA ASN A 16 -7.80 10.16 -27.22
C ASN A 16 -7.14 8.78 -27.37
N ALA A 17 -5.89 8.74 -27.80
CA ALA A 17 -5.14 7.49 -27.97
C ALA A 17 -4.44 7.03 -26.67
N ARG A 18 -4.21 7.95 -25.74
CA ARG A 18 -3.62 7.62 -24.44
C ARG A 18 -4.60 6.85 -23.58
N ARG A 19 -4.24 5.64 -23.18
CA ARG A 19 -5.01 4.76 -22.29
C ARG A 19 -4.07 4.16 -21.26
N ILE A 20 -4.61 3.79 -20.11
CA ILE A 20 -3.80 3.13 -19.08
C ILE A 20 -3.21 1.83 -19.59
N ILE A 21 -4.04 1.03 -20.28
CA ILE A 21 -3.63 -0.23 -20.92
C ILE A 21 -4.03 -0.23 -22.40
N LYS A 22 -3.36 -1.06 -23.19
CA LYS A 22 -3.69 -1.27 -24.62
C LYS A 22 -3.66 0.02 -25.46
N GLY A 23 -2.98 1.06 -24.99
CA GLY A 23 -2.69 2.26 -25.76
C GLY A 23 -1.47 2.06 -26.68
N ASN A 24 -1.26 3.01 -27.60
CA ASN A 24 -0.12 3.00 -28.51
C ASN A 24 0.67 4.31 -28.41
N SER A 25 1.12 4.66 -27.19
CA SER A 25 1.92 5.86 -26.93
C SER A 25 3.36 5.72 -27.44
N THR A 26 4.02 6.84 -27.73
CA THR A 26 5.48 6.86 -27.97
C THR A 26 6.28 6.58 -26.71
N ASN A 27 5.67 6.56 -25.54
CA ASN A 27 6.24 6.47 -24.19
C ASN A 27 7.07 7.70 -23.76
N LEU A 28 7.02 8.80 -24.50
CA LEU A 28 7.62 10.05 -24.04
C LEU A 28 6.81 10.68 -22.88
N PHE A 29 7.53 11.14 -21.88
CA PHE A 29 6.95 11.85 -20.72
C PHE A 29 6.66 13.31 -21.07
N ASN A 30 5.71 13.55 -22.00
CA ASN A 30 5.23 14.89 -22.29
C ASN A 30 4.12 15.26 -21.28
N LEU A 31 4.52 15.90 -20.18
CA LEU A 31 3.61 16.29 -19.09
C LEU A 31 2.75 17.52 -19.43
N ASN A 32 2.99 18.19 -20.58
CA ASN A 32 2.11 19.26 -21.06
C ASN A 32 0.84 18.72 -21.73
N ASN A 33 0.84 17.44 -22.10
CA ASN A 33 -0.26 16.78 -22.79
C ASN A 33 -0.61 15.46 -22.09
N VAL A 34 -1.30 15.54 -20.96
CA VAL A 34 -1.69 14.37 -20.14
C VAL A 34 -3.20 14.16 -20.19
N ARG A 35 -3.62 12.93 -20.40
CA ARG A 35 -5.04 12.54 -20.32
C ARG A 35 -5.50 12.46 -18.86
N TYR A 36 -4.67 11.92 -18.00
CA TYR A 36 -4.97 11.63 -16.60
C TYR A 36 -4.39 12.70 -15.68
N GLN A 37 -5.09 13.86 -15.56
CA GLN A 37 -4.64 14.99 -14.75
C GLN A 37 -4.40 14.62 -13.28
N TRP A 38 -5.19 13.67 -12.73
CA TRP A 38 -5.00 13.15 -11.39
C TRP A 38 -3.60 12.52 -11.19
N ALA A 39 -3.05 11.89 -12.24
CA ALA A 39 -1.73 11.27 -12.17
C ALA A 39 -0.63 12.31 -11.94
N ASN A 40 -0.69 13.46 -12.62
CA ASN A 40 0.29 14.53 -12.44
C ASN A 40 0.22 15.14 -11.02
N GLN A 41 -0.99 15.31 -10.48
CA GLN A 41 -1.19 15.81 -9.12
C GLN A 41 -0.65 14.81 -8.07
N LEU A 42 -1.02 13.54 -8.22
CA LEU A 42 -0.57 12.48 -7.31
C LEU A 42 0.95 12.29 -7.37
N TYR A 43 1.56 12.37 -8.57
CA TYR A 43 3.01 12.31 -8.75
C TYR A 43 3.73 13.36 -7.90
N ARG A 44 3.26 14.61 -7.91
CA ARG A 44 3.83 15.69 -7.10
C ARG A 44 3.68 15.42 -5.60
N THR A 45 2.53 14.90 -5.18
CA THR A 45 2.30 14.51 -3.78
C THR A 45 3.27 13.42 -3.35
N MET A 46 3.41 12.35 -4.15
CA MET A 46 4.33 11.24 -3.84
C MET A 46 5.80 11.70 -3.82
N MET A 47 6.19 12.59 -4.73
CA MET A 47 7.52 13.22 -4.72
C MET A 47 7.78 14.03 -3.45
N ALA A 48 6.78 14.78 -2.98
CA ALA A 48 6.89 15.58 -1.76
C ALA A 48 6.95 14.74 -0.48
N ASN A 49 6.51 13.49 -0.55
CA ASN A 49 6.53 12.53 0.57
C ASN A 49 7.92 11.89 0.79
N PHE A 50 8.98 12.40 0.18
CA PHE A 50 10.33 11.86 0.37
C PHE A 50 10.78 11.92 1.83
N TRP A 51 11.35 10.82 2.31
CA TRP A 51 11.88 10.69 3.67
C TRP A 51 13.02 9.66 3.73
N ILE A 52 13.75 9.65 4.84
CA ILE A 52 14.90 8.78 5.06
C ILE A 52 14.72 8.10 6.42
N PRO A 53 14.72 6.75 6.49
CA PRO A 53 14.46 6.02 7.74
C PRO A 53 15.41 6.37 8.87
N GLU A 54 16.68 6.56 8.58
CA GLU A 54 17.75 6.85 9.54
C GLU A 54 17.61 8.24 10.21
N LYS A 55 16.64 9.05 9.78
CA LYS A 55 16.30 10.32 10.46
C LYS A 55 15.39 10.13 11.67
N VAL A 56 14.78 8.95 11.81
CA VAL A 56 13.93 8.62 12.96
C VAL A 56 14.79 8.01 14.06
N ASP A 57 14.70 8.55 15.28
CA ASP A 57 15.43 8.03 16.43
C ASP A 57 14.74 6.79 17.02
N LEU A 58 15.45 5.67 17.06
CA LEU A 58 15.02 4.38 17.61
C LEU A 58 15.69 4.02 18.95
N THR A 59 16.41 4.95 19.56
CA THR A 59 17.19 4.67 20.78
C THR A 59 16.31 4.17 21.92
N GLN A 60 15.15 4.80 22.12
CA GLN A 60 14.20 4.38 23.16
C GLN A 60 13.52 3.04 22.83
N ASP A 61 13.23 2.80 21.57
CA ASP A 61 12.54 1.60 21.09
C ASP A 61 13.32 0.31 21.41
N LYS A 62 14.65 0.37 21.47
CA LYS A 62 15.46 -0.75 21.90
C LYS A 62 15.17 -1.17 23.35
N ASN A 63 15.05 -0.19 24.26
CA ASN A 63 14.70 -0.44 25.65
C ASN A 63 13.24 -0.90 25.76
N ASP A 64 12.35 -0.29 24.99
CA ASP A 64 10.93 -0.64 24.98
C ASP A 64 10.73 -2.09 24.52
N TYR A 65 11.44 -2.52 23.49
CA TYR A 65 11.36 -3.89 22.96
C TYR A 65 11.73 -4.95 24.02
N GLU A 66 12.77 -4.70 24.83
CA GLU A 66 13.15 -5.57 25.94
C GLU A 66 12.04 -5.68 27.00
N ASN A 67 11.23 -4.64 27.16
CA ASN A 67 10.13 -4.54 28.14
C ASN A 67 8.74 -4.86 27.54
N LEU A 68 8.65 -5.25 26.26
CA LEU A 68 7.42 -5.79 25.69
C LEU A 68 7.06 -7.11 26.38
N THR A 69 5.77 -7.32 26.59
CA THR A 69 5.29 -8.65 27.00
C THR A 69 5.57 -9.68 25.91
N VAL A 70 5.63 -10.96 26.29
CA VAL A 70 5.87 -12.05 25.31
C VAL A 70 4.89 -12.00 24.14
N PRO A 71 3.56 -11.80 24.33
CA PRO A 71 2.64 -11.65 23.23
C PRO A 71 2.88 -10.39 22.37
N GLU A 72 3.20 -9.24 22.99
CA GLU A 72 3.50 -8.01 22.25
C GLU A 72 4.75 -8.18 21.37
N ARG A 73 5.80 -8.81 21.90
CA ARG A 73 7.03 -9.09 21.15
C ARG A 73 6.78 -10.07 20.01
N GLY A 74 6.04 -11.15 20.25
CA GLY A 74 5.69 -12.11 19.21
C GLY A 74 4.87 -11.49 18.08
N ALA A 75 3.93 -10.58 18.41
CA ALA A 75 3.17 -9.82 17.44
C ALA A 75 4.06 -8.83 16.67
N TYR A 76 4.93 -8.09 17.35
CA TYR A 76 5.89 -7.17 16.76
C TYR A 76 6.77 -7.87 15.71
N ASP A 77 7.40 -8.97 16.09
CA ASP A 77 8.29 -9.76 15.21
C ASP A 77 7.55 -10.35 14.02
N GLY A 78 6.34 -10.87 14.26
CA GLY A 78 5.52 -11.48 13.20
C GLY A 78 5.00 -10.45 12.20
N ILE A 79 4.59 -9.26 12.67
CA ILE A 79 4.13 -8.19 11.80
C ILE A 79 5.29 -7.64 10.98
N LEU A 80 6.49 -7.44 11.55
CA LEU A 80 7.66 -7.04 10.77
C LEU A 80 8.01 -8.06 9.68
N SER A 81 8.01 -9.36 10.02
CA SER A 81 8.27 -10.42 9.03
C SER A 81 7.32 -10.36 7.84
N PHE A 82 6.05 -10.10 8.12
CA PHE A 82 5.02 -9.97 7.11
C PHE A 82 5.22 -8.71 6.24
N LEU A 83 5.46 -7.54 6.84
CA LEU A 83 5.70 -6.29 6.13
C LEU A 83 6.92 -6.40 5.20
N ILE A 84 8.04 -6.94 5.70
CA ILE A 84 9.26 -7.18 4.92
C ILE A 84 8.97 -8.00 3.67
N PHE A 85 8.22 -9.09 3.81
CA PHE A 85 7.91 -9.96 2.68
C PHE A 85 7.07 -9.23 1.63
N LEU A 86 6.00 -8.55 2.06
CA LEU A 86 5.06 -7.92 1.12
C LEU A 86 5.69 -6.75 0.38
N ASP A 87 6.43 -5.87 1.04
CA ASP A 87 7.08 -4.73 0.37
C ASP A 87 8.23 -5.19 -0.54
N SER A 88 8.90 -6.30 -0.19
CA SER A 88 9.90 -6.90 -1.07
C SER A 88 9.28 -7.45 -2.35
N ILE A 89 8.16 -8.16 -2.26
CA ILE A 89 7.48 -8.70 -3.46
C ILE A 89 6.83 -7.56 -4.27
N GLN A 90 6.35 -6.51 -3.60
CA GLN A 90 5.78 -5.32 -4.21
C GLN A 90 6.82 -4.55 -5.01
N THR A 91 7.98 -4.26 -4.43
CA THR A 91 9.12 -3.64 -5.13
C THR A 91 9.48 -4.38 -6.42
N ASN A 92 9.46 -5.72 -6.40
CA ASN A 92 9.78 -6.55 -7.56
C ASN A 92 8.64 -6.62 -8.59
N ASN A 93 7.38 -6.51 -8.16
CA ASN A 93 6.22 -6.70 -9.05
C ASN A 93 5.76 -5.43 -9.75
N ILE A 94 5.87 -4.25 -9.14
CA ILE A 94 5.42 -2.99 -9.75
C ILE A 94 6.05 -2.74 -11.13
N PRO A 95 7.35 -3.02 -11.37
CA PRO A 95 7.93 -2.94 -12.72
C PRO A 95 7.24 -3.87 -13.73
N ASN A 96 6.81 -5.08 -13.31
CA ASN A 96 6.08 -6.00 -14.19
C ASN A 96 4.71 -5.41 -14.60
N ILE A 97 4.00 -4.75 -13.69
CA ILE A 97 2.76 -4.02 -14.00
C ILE A 97 3.07 -2.86 -14.96
N SER A 98 4.12 -2.10 -14.67
CA SER A 98 4.55 -0.94 -15.48
C SER A 98 4.81 -1.29 -16.93
N ASP A 99 5.29 -2.50 -17.24
CA ASP A 99 5.54 -2.96 -18.60
C ASP A 99 4.28 -3.04 -19.48
N TYR A 100 3.10 -3.12 -18.88
CA TYR A 100 1.80 -3.20 -19.56
C TYR A 100 0.97 -1.93 -19.42
N VAL A 101 1.43 -0.96 -18.64
CA VAL A 101 0.82 0.37 -18.55
C VAL A 101 1.35 1.24 -19.67
N THR A 102 0.46 1.73 -20.53
CA THR A 102 0.79 2.47 -21.76
C THR A 102 0.63 3.98 -21.62
N ALA A 103 0.06 4.47 -20.49
CA ALA A 103 -0.02 5.90 -20.20
C ALA A 103 1.27 6.38 -19.52
N PRO A 104 2.08 7.24 -20.15
CA PRO A 104 3.37 7.70 -19.60
C PRO A 104 3.24 8.34 -18.24
N GLU A 105 2.21 9.18 -18.02
CA GLU A 105 1.96 9.87 -16.75
C GLU A 105 1.67 8.89 -15.59
N VAL A 106 1.08 7.71 -15.87
CA VAL A 106 0.85 6.66 -14.86
C VAL A 106 2.12 5.86 -14.61
N ASN A 107 2.96 5.68 -15.63
CA ASN A 107 4.27 5.02 -15.43
C ASN A 107 5.21 5.81 -14.51
N LEU A 108 5.13 7.13 -14.50
CA LEU A 108 5.88 7.94 -13.52
C LEU A 108 5.47 7.63 -12.08
N LEU A 109 4.16 7.43 -11.84
CA LEU A 109 3.66 7.05 -10.53
C LEU A 109 4.14 5.67 -10.10
N LEU A 110 4.12 4.68 -11.00
CA LEU A 110 4.63 3.34 -10.71
C LEU A 110 6.13 3.34 -10.41
N ALA A 111 6.91 4.21 -11.07
CA ALA A 111 8.33 4.37 -10.77
C ALA A 111 8.56 4.96 -9.36
N ILE A 112 7.78 5.98 -8.95
CA ILE A 112 7.85 6.54 -7.60
C ILE A 112 7.39 5.51 -6.57
N GLN A 113 6.32 4.77 -6.82
CA GLN A 113 5.87 3.71 -5.91
C GLN A 113 6.97 2.66 -5.73
N THR A 114 7.58 2.17 -6.81
CA THR A 114 8.69 1.20 -6.72
C THR A 114 9.82 1.73 -5.82
N PHE A 115 10.13 3.02 -5.91
CA PHE A 115 11.12 3.66 -5.05
C PHE A 115 10.65 3.71 -3.59
N GLN A 116 9.38 4.08 -3.33
CA GLN A 116 8.83 4.13 -1.97
C GLN A 116 8.83 2.74 -1.30
N GLU A 117 8.46 1.68 -2.02
CA GLU A 117 8.54 0.30 -1.52
C GLU A 117 9.99 -0.11 -1.15
N ALA A 118 10.98 0.36 -1.92
CA ALA A 118 12.38 0.14 -1.58
C ALA A 118 12.78 0.88 -0.29
N ILE A 119 12.26 2.10 -0.04
CA ILE A 119 12.44 2.84 1.22
C ILE A 119 11.75 2.13 2.38
N HIS A 120 10.55 1.57 2.18
CA HIS A 120 9.86 0.77 3.18
C HIS A 120 10.68 -0.46 3.58
N SER A 121 11.20 -1.19 2.61
CA SER A 121 12.08 -2.35 2.86
C SER A 121 13.36 -1.96 3.63
N GLN A 122 14.01 -0.83 3.28
CA GLN A 122 15.14 -0.28 4.02
C GLN A 122 14.76 0.12 5.45
N SER A 123 13.54 0.62 5.64
CA SER A 123 13.02 1.03 6.96
C SER A 123 12.91 -0.14 7.92
N TYR A 124 12.42 -1.28 7.45
CA TYR A 124 12.34 -2.49 8.27
C TYR A 124 13.73 -3.03 8.61
N GLN A 125 14.67 -2.99 7.68
CA GLN A 125 16.06 -3.32 7.98
C GLN A 125 16.60 -2.40 9.09
N TYR A 126 16.41 -1.09 8.96
CA TYR A 126 16.86 -0.11 9.95
C TYR A 126 16.25 -0.36 11.34
N ILE A 127 14.93 -0.66 11.41
CA ILE A 127 14.24 -1.03 12.65
C ILE A 127 14.89 -2.29 13.26
N ILE A 128 15.02 -3.35 12.48
CA ILE A 128 15.56 -4.64 12.94
C ILE A 128 16.98 -4.51 13.43
N GLU A 129 17.83 -3.81 12.70
CA GLU A 129 19.25 -3.63 13.06
C GLU A 129 19.44 -2.74 14.30
N SER A 130 18.57 -1.75 14.47
CA SER A 130 18.65 -0.82 15.60
C SER A 130 18.12 -1.42 16.91
N ILE A 131 17.08 -2.24 16.83
CA ILE A 131 16.31 -2.67 18.00
C ILE A 131 16.64 -4.10 18.42
N LEU A 132 16.74 -5.02 17.45
CA LEU A 132 16.82 -6.45 17.74
C LEU A 132 18.27 -6.95 17.94
N PRO A 133 18.46 -7.91 18.85
CA PRO A 133 19.72 -8.64 18.95
C PRO A 133 20.07 -9.35 17.64
N LYS A 134 21.34 -9.36 17.25
CA LYS A 134 21.81 -9.95 15.97
C LYS A 134 21.27 -11.38 15.73
N GLN A 135 21.20 -12.19 16.77
CA GLN A 135 20.75 -13.58 16.69
C GLN A 135 19.26 -13.74 16.34
N SER A 136 18.43 -12.70 16.59
CA SER A 136 16.99 -12.72 16.33
C SER A 136 16.63 -12.17 14.95
N ARG A 137 17.56 -11.47 14.28
CA ARG A 137 17.27 -10.75 13.03
C ARG A 137 16.92 -11.71 11.89
N ASP A 138 17.74 -12.75 11.71
CA ASP A 138 17.53 -13.75 10.65
C ASP A 138 16.21 -14.50 10.84
N LEU A 139 15.79 -14.74 12.09
CA LEU A 139 14.52 -15.41 12.39
C LEU A 139 13.31 -14.62 11.91
N ILE A 140 13.39 -13.28 11.88
CA ILE A 140 12.30 -12.44 11.37
C ILE A 140 12.23 -12.53 9.85
N TYR A 141 13.38 -12.52 9.16
CA TYR A 141 13.43 -12.67 7.70
C TYR A 141 12.95 -14.04 7.22
N ASP A 142 13.15 -15.10 8.02
CA ASP A 142 12.76 -16.46 7.65
C ASP A 142 11.36 -16.88 8.12
N LYS A 143 10.77 -16.15 9.10
CA LYS A 143 9.48 -16.51 9.73
C LYS A 143 8.35 -16.73 8.71
N TRP A 144 8.32 -15.98 7.61
CA TRP A 144 7.27 -16.09 6.59
C TRP A 144 7.18 -17.47 5.95
N ARG A 145 8.28 -18.26 5.93
CA ARG A 145 8.30 -19.61 5.38
C ARG A 145 8.08 -20.70 6.44
N ASP A 146 8.35 -20.40 7.70
CA ASP A 146 8.23 -21.35 8.81
C ASP A 146 6.86 -21.29 9.49
N ASP A 147 6.21 -20.11 9.51
CA ASP A 147 4.87 -19.91 10.04
C ASP A 147 3.82 -20.23 8.96
N LYS A 148 3.08 -21.32 9.14
CA LYS A 148 2.12 -21.81 8.15
C LYS A 148 1.03 -20.78 7.81
N VAL A 149 0.51 -20.07 8.82
CA VAL A 149 -0.56 -19.06 8.62
C VAL A 149 -0.04 -17.90 7.80
N LEU A 150 1.16 -17.43 8.12
CA LEU A 150 1.82 -16.37 7.38
C LEU A 150 2.18 -16.78 5.96
N PHE A 151 2.69 -18.01 5.78
CA PHE A 151 3.01 -18.56 4.46
C PHE A 151 1.78 -18.63 3.55
N GLU A 152 0.65 -19.18 4.05
CA GLU A 152 -0.59 -19.26 3.28
C GLU A 152 -1.11 -17.89 2.89
N ARG A 153 -1.06 -16.92 3.80
CA ARG A 153 -1.48 -15.53 3.55
C ARG A 153 -0.62 -14.85 2.49
N ASN A 154 0.69 -14.94 2.63
CA ASN A 154 1.63 -14.33 1.69
C ASN A 154 1.58 -15.00 0.31
N SER A 155 1.39 -16.33 0.28
CA SER A 155 1.30 -17.11 -0.96
C SER A 155 0.12 -16.70 -1.84
N PHE A 156 -0.97 -16.19 -1.28
CA PHE A 156 -2.12 -15.75 -2.07
C PHE A 156 -1.75 -14.60 -3.01
N ILE A 157 -1.12 -13.56 -2.51
CA ILE A 157 -0.68 -12.40 -3.31
C ILE A 157 0.47 -12.81 -4.24
N ALA A 158 1.48 -13.49 -3.70
CA ALA A 158 2.66 -13.92 -4.46
C ALA A 158 2.29 -14.79 -5.66
N LYS A 159 1.32 -15.72 -5.49
CA LYS A 159 0.86 -16.58 -6.57
C LYS A 159 0.15 -15.78 -7.67
N ILE A 160 -0.71 -14.83 -7.33
CA ILE A 160 -1.38 -13.99 -8.33
C ILE A 160 -0.36 -13.22 -9.17
N TYR A 161 0.70 -12.70 -8.52
CA TYR A 161 1.77 -12.02 -9.21
C TYR A 161 2.56 -12.97 -10.13
N GLN A 162 2.87 -14.18 -9.64
CA GLN A 162 3.58 -15.19 -10.42
C GLN A 162 2.73 -15.69 -11.60
N ASP A 163 1.44 -15.96 -11.39
CA ASP A 163 0.51 -16.40 -12.44
C ASP A 163 0.47 -15.39 -13.61
N PHE A 164 0.58 -14.09 -13.33
CA PHE A 164 0.66 -13.07 -14.40
C PHE A 164 2.03 -13.06 -15.09
N ILE A 165 3.12 -13.33 -14.38
CA ILE A 165 4.45 -13.45 -14.99
C ILE A 165 4.49 -14.66 -15.92
N ASP A 166 3.84 -15.76 -15.52
CA ASP A 166 3.81 -16.99 -16.30
C ASP A 166 2.87 -16.90 -17.50
N GLU A 167 1.71 -16.22 -17.34
CA GLU A 167 0.70 -16.02 -18.38
C GLU A 167 0.14 -14.59 -18.37
N GLN A 168 0.54 -13.79 -19.35
CA GLN A 168 0.17 -12.38 -19.51
C GLN A 168 -1.22 -12.21 -20.15
N SER A 169 -2.25 -12.84 -19.58
CA SER A 169 -3.63 -12.67 -20.01
C SER A 169 -4.24 -11.39 -19.44
N ASP A 170 -5.34 -10.92 -20.04
CA ASP A 170 -6.13 -9.80 -19.50
C ASP A 170 -6.70 -10.13 -18.12
N GLU A 171 -7.13 -11.38 -17.92
CA GLU A 171 -7.69 -11.87 -16.67
C GLU A 171 -6.64 -11.84 -15.55
N ASN A 172 -5.43 -12.36 -15.81
CA ASN A 172 -4.35 -12.36 -14.83
C ASN A 172 -3.88 -10.93 -14.51
N PHE A 173 -3.84 -10.04 -15.51
CA PHE A 173 -3.52 -8.64 -15.27
C PHE A 173 -4.58 -7.95 -14.41
N ALA A 174 -5.87 -8.20 -14.66
CA ALA A 174 -6.94 -7.69 -13.80
C ALA A 174 -6.79 -8.17 -12.35
N LYS A 175 -6.47 -9.46 -12.14
CA LYS A 175 -6.20 -10.01 -10.81
C LYS A 175 -4.99 -9.35 -10.13
N VAL A 176 -3.91 -9.11 -10.87
CA VAL A 176 -2.71 -8.43 -10.34
C VAL A 176 -3.04 -7.02 -9.87
N ILE A 177 -3.79 -6.25 -10.64
CA ILE A 177 -4.21 -4.89 -10.26
C ILE A 177 -5.06 -4.91 -8.98
N ILE A 178 -6.00 -5.86 -8.86
CA ILE A 178 -6.83 -5.99 -7.65
C ILE A 178 -6.01 -6.53 -6.47
N ALA A 179 -5.08 -7.47 -6.69
CA ALA A 179 -4.20 -7.97 -5.64
C ALA A 179 -3.29 -6.88 -5.10
N ASN A 180 -2.73 -6.04 -5.98
CA ASN A 180 -1.97 -4.86 -5.57
C ASN A 180 -2.85 -3.90 -4.74
N TYR A 181 -4.05 -3.57 -5.21
CA TYR A 181 -4.98 -2.75 -4.46
C TYR A 181 -5.32 -3.33 -3.08
N LEU A 182 -5.52 -4.65 -2.96
CA LEU A 182 -5.77 -5.32 -1.68
C LEU A 182 -4.56 -5.25 -0.75
N LEU A 183 -3.35 -5.46 -1.29
CA LEU A 183 -2.11 -5.38 -0.52
C LEU A 183 -1.98 -4.00 0.11
N GLU A 184 -2.03 -2.94 -0.70
CA GLU A 184 -1.87 -1.54 -0.29
C GLU A 184 -3.01 -1.04 0.62
N SER A 185 -4.22 -1.59 0.47
CA SER A 185 -5.41 -1.01 1.09
C SER A 185 -6.00 -1.81 2.23
N LEU A 186 -5.61 -3.08 2.41
CA LEU A 186 -6.20 -3.97 3.41
C LEU A 186 -5.14 -4.70 4.26
N TYR A 187 -4.15 -5.33 3.62
CA TYR A 187 -3.24 -6.26 4.30
C TYR A 187 -2.32 -5.59 5.34
N PHE A 188 -1.95 -4.33 5.17
CA PHE A 188 -1.04 -3.62 6.08
C PHE A 188 -1.71 -3.10 7.36
N TYR A 189 -3.00 -2.79 7.31
CA TYR A 189 -3.64 -1.88 8.25
C TYR A 189 -3.84 -2.44 9.66
N ASN A 190 -4.05 -3.75 9.83
CA ASN A 190 -4.06 -4.35 11.16
C ASN A 190 -2.68 -4.30 11.82
N GLY A 191 -1.63 -4.49 11.02
CA GLY A 191 -0.25 -4.31 11.47
C GLY A 191 0.02 -2.88 11.90
N PHE A 192 -0.38 -1.90 11.12
CA PHE A 192 -0.22 -0.48 11.46
C PHE A 192 -0.94 -0.12 12.76
N ASN A 193 -2.18 -0.58 12.93
CA ASN A 193 -2.94 -0.35 14.16
C ASN A 193 -2.26 -0.95 15.39
N PHE A 194 -1.55 -2.09 15.27
CA PHE A 194 -0.77 -2.65 16.36
C PHE A 194 0.35 -1.71 16.81
N PHE A 195 1.10 -1.13 15.87
CA PHE A 195 2.17 -0.18 16.20
C PHE A 195 1.60 1.11 16.81
N TYR A 196 0.51 1.65 16.27
CA TYR A 196 -0.17 2.83 16.82
C TYR A 196 -0.71 2.58 18.23
N LEU A 197 -1.18 1.35 18.50
CA LEU A 197 -1.59 0.98 19.84
C LEU A 197 -0.41 0.96 20.81
N LEU A 198 0.74 0.42 20.42
CA LEU A 198 1.96 0.48 21.25
C LEU A 198 2.35 1.94 21.53
N ALA A 199 2.37 2.80 20.51
CA ALA A 199 2.68 4.22 20.65
C ALA A 199 1.67 4.96 21.55
N SER A 200 0.39 4.59 21.51
CA SER A 200 -0.64 5.16 22.41
C SER A 200 -0.39 4.88 23.88
N ARG A 201 0.47 3.91 24.18
CA ARG A 201 0.94 3.55 25.51
C ARG A 201 2.39 3.96 25.78
N ASN A 202 2.93 4.88 24.95
CA ASN A 202 4.32 5.34 24.99
C ASN A 202 5.36 4.20 24.86
N LYS A 203 5.07 3.20 24.00
CA LYS A 203 5.98 2.10 23.65
C LYS A 203 6.26 2.12 22.17
N MET A 204 7.49 1.83 21.76
CA MET A 204 7.89 1.70 20.36
C MET A 204 7.50 2.91 19.51
N VAL A 205 7.68 4.12 20.05
CA VAL A 205 7.23 5.36 19.41
C VAL A 205 8.00 5.63 18.13
N GLY A 206 9.31 5.40 18.11
CA GLY A 206 10.14 5.58 16.92
C GLY A 206 9.74 4.62 15.79
N THR A 207 9.49 3.34 16.11
CA THR A 207 8.93 2.38 15.13
C THR A 207 7.58 2.87 14.60
N SER A 208 6.69 3.34 15.48
CA SER A 208 5.40 3.87 15.08
C SER A 208 5.52 5.09 14.17
N ASP A 209 6.51 5.96 14.37
CA ASP A 209 6.77 7.10 13.49
C ASP A 209 7.22 6.65 12.10
N ILE A 210 8.06 5.64 11.99
CA ILE A 210 8.42 5.03 10.69
C ILE A 210 7.17 4.45 10.03
N ILE A 211 6.39 3.66 10.74
CA ILE A 211 5.14 3.07 10.23
C ILE A 211 4.14 4.15 9.77
N ARG A 212 4.09 5.29 10.45
CA ARG A 212 3.26 6.44 10.05
C ARG A 212 3.70 7.03 8.72
N LEU A 213 5.01 7.13 8.46
CA LEU A 213 5.54 7.60 7.18
C LEU A 213 5.25 6.60 6.06
N ILE A 214 5.41 5.30 6.33
CA ILE A 214 5.02 4.24 5.41
C ILE A 214 3.51 4.33 5.10
N ASN A 215 2.65 4.38 6.12
CA ASN A 215 1.19 4.46 5.94
C ASN A 215 0.77 5.67 5.11
N ARG A 216 1.44 6.80 5.22
CA ARG A 216 1.21 7.98 4.37
C ARG A 216 1.48 7.67 2.90
N ASP A 217 2.56 6.95 2.61
CA ASP A 217 2.90 6.54 1.25
C ASP A 217 1.87 5.52 0.73
N GLU A 218 1.47 4.53 1.56
CA GLU A 218 0.45 3.54 1.22
C GLU A 218 -0.91 4.17 0.86
N LEU A 219 -1.31 5.24 1.53
CA LEU A 219 -2.52 5.98 1.16
C LEU A 219 -2.45 6.53 -0.26
N SER A 220 -1.28 6.98 -0.72
CA SER A 220 -1.08 7.41 -2.11
C SER A 220 -1.13 6.24 -3.09
N HIS A 221 -0.59 5.07 -2.71
CA HIS A 221 -0.66 3.84 -3.51
C HIS A 221 -2.11 3.35 -3.67
N VAL A 222 -2.91 3.42 -2.60
CA VAL A 222 -4.36 3.13 -2.66
C VAL A 222 -5.07 4.05 -3.67
N VAL A 223 -4.77 5.36 -3.65
CA VAL A 223 -5.34 6.31 -4.61
C VAL A 223 -4.91 5.98 -6.04
N LEU A 224 -3.64 5.63 -6.24
CA LEU A 224 -3.09 5.24 -7.54
C LEU A 224 -3.86 4.04 -8.11
N PHE A 225 -3.91 2.93 -7.39
CA PHE A 225 -4.54 1.71 -7.91
C PHE A 225 -6.06 1.81 -8.04
N ARG A 226 -6.74 2.52 -7.12
CA ARG A 226 -8.15 2.86 -7.28
C ARG A 226 -8.40 3.64 -8.58
N SER A 227 -7.55 4.61 -8.88
CA SER A 227 -7.67 5.42 -10.09
C SER A 227 -7.39 4.60 -11.35
N ILE A 228 -6.38 3.73 -11.33
CA ILE A 228 -6.10 2.77 -12.41
C ILE A 228 -7.32 1.90 -12.69
N VAL A 229 -7.92 1.28 -11.65
CA VAL A 229 -9.13 0.44 -11.80
C VAL A 229 -10.26 1.25 -12.42
N LYS A 230 -10.52 2.46 -11.92
CA LYS A 230 -11.58 3.33 -12.41
C LYS A 230 -11.41 3.66 -13.90
N GLU A 231 -10.21 4.08 -14.30
CA GLU A 231 -9.95 4.49 -15.68
C GLU A 231 -9.94 3.29 -16.66
N ILE A 232 -9.45 2.14 -16.23
CA ILE A 232 -9.55 0.92 -17.03
C ILE A 232 -11.02 0.51 -17.21
N LYS A 233 -11.85 0.58 -16.16
CA LYS A 233 -13.30 0.31 -16.27
C LYS A 233 -14.02 1.29 -17.20
N ASN A 234 -13.59 2.56 -17.23
CA ASN A 234 -14.16 3.54 -18.16
C ASN A 234 -13.87 3.20 -19.62
N ASP A 235 -12.64 2.77 -19.92
CA ASP A 235 -12.25 2.41 -21.29
C ASP A 235 -12.67 0.96 -21.66
N TYR A 236 -12.74 0.05 -20.69
CA TYR A 236 -13.05 -1.39 -20.84
C TYR A 236 -13.95 -1.87 -19.70
N PRO A 237 -15.29 -1.67 -19.77
CA PRO A 237 -16.24 -1.95 -18.68
C PRO A 237 -16.19 -3.40 -18.15
N GLU A 238 -15.94 -4.36 -19.05
CA GLU A 238 -15.91 -5.80 -18.70
C GLU A 238 -14.52 -6.30 -18.25
N PHE A 239 -13.52 -5.42 -18.14
CA PHE A 239 -12.16 -5.84 -17.82
C PHE A 239 -12.04 -6.42 -16.40
N PHE A 240 -12.79 -5.86 -15.47
CA PHE A 240 -12.83 -6.32 -14.07
C PHE A 240 -14.17 -7.00 -13.77
N SER A 241 -14.15 -8.31 -13.52
CA SER A 241 -15.32 -9.03 -13.01
C SER A 241 -15.63 -8.65 -11.57
N ALA A 242 -16.84 -8.21 -11.29
CA ALA A 242 -17.27 -7.93 -9.92
C ALA A 242 -17.20 -9.20 -9.04
N GLU A 243 -17.56 -10.36 -9.59
CA GLU A 243 -17.48 -11.64 -8.90
C GLU A 243 -16.04 -11.96 -8.47
N THR A 244 -15.08 -11.76 -9.38
CA THR A 244 -13.65 -11.95 -9.10
C THR A 244 -13.18 -11.01 -7.99
N ILE A 245 -13.55 -9.70 -8.05
CA ILE A 245 -13.19 -8.73 -7.02
C ILE A 245 -13.76 -9.18 -5.66
N TYR A 246 -15.05 -9.53 -5.59
CA TYR A 246 -15.66 -9.98 -4.34
C TYR A 246 -15.04 -11.25 -3.78
N SER A 247 -14.69 -12.20 -4.65
CA SER A 247 -13.99 -13.44 -4.24
C SER A 247 -12.62 -13.11 -3.63
N MET A 248 -11.83 -12.26 -4.29
CA MET A 248 -10.52 -11.84 -3.79
C MET A 248 -10.62 -11.09 -2.45
N PHE A 249 -11.61 -10.19 -2.30
CA PHE A 249 -11.84 -9.49 -1.03
C PHE A 249 -12.25 -10.44 0.10
N LYS A 250 -13.11 -11.42 -0.16
CA LYS A 250 -13.47 -12.43 0.85
C LYS A 250 -12.25 -13.20 1.33
N THR A 251 -11.45 -13.70 0.39
CA THR A 251 -10.20 -14.42 0.72
C THR A 251 -9.26 -13.54 1.54
N ALA A 252 -9.04 -12.30 1.13
CA ALA A 252 -8.16 -11.36 1.82
C ALA A 252 -8.64 -11.07 3.26
N VAL A 253 -9.95 -10.84 3.45
CA VAL A 253 -10.54 -10.60 4.77
C VAL A 253 -10.40 -11.83 5.67
N GLU A 254 -10.67 -13.04 5.16
CA GLU A 254 -10.51 -14.28 5.91
C GLU A 254 -9.05 -14.50 6.32
N GLN A 255 -8.11 -14.25 5.43
CA GLN A 255 -6.68 -14.37 5.71
C GLN A 255 -6.22 -13.34 6.76
N GLU A 256 -6.68 -12.08 6.67
CA GLU A 256 -6.35 -11.06 7.65
C GLU A 256 -6.91 -11.39 9.03
N ILE A 257 -8.14 -11.85 9.12
CA ILE A 257 -8.74 -12.26 10.39
C ILE A 257 -7.96 -13.44 10.99
N ASN A 258 -7.67 -14.46 10.17
CA ASN A 258 -6.92 -15.64 10.63
C ASN A 258 -5.50 -15.27 11.08
N TRP A 259 -4.81 -14.41 10.33
CA TRP A 259 -3.48 -13.95 10.69
C TRP A 259 -3.47 -13.15 11.98
N THR A 260 -4.36 -12.18 12.13
CA THR A 260 -4.44 -11.36 13.32
C THR A 260 -4.86 -12.15 14.56
N GLU A 261 -5.74 -13.14 14.42
CA GLU A 261 -6.05 -14.07 15.49
C GLU A 261 -4.83 -14.91 15.90
N HIS A 262 -4.08 -15.40 14.91
CA HIS A 262 -2.87 -16.19 15.13
C HIS A 262 -1.78 -15.38 15.86
N ILE A 263 -1.50 -14.17 15.41
CA ILE A 263 -0.35 -13.38 15.91
C ILE A 263 -0.69 -12.48 17.10
N ILE A 264 -1.89 -11.94 17.18
CA ILE A 264 -2.35 -11.01 18.22
C ILE A 264 -3.42 -11.68 19.09
N GLY A 265 -4.55 -12.08 18.51
CA GLY A 265 -5.72 -12.60 19.19
C GLY A 265 -6.21 -11.66 20.29
N ASN A 266 -6.46 -12.22 21.49
CA ASN A 266 -6.83 -11.47 22.70
C ASN A 266 -5.66 -11.29 23.68
N ARG A 267 -4.41 -11.40 23.21
CA ARG A 267 -3.21 -11.46 24.05
C ARG A 267 -2.49 -10.11 24.21
N VAL A 268 -2.89 -9.11 23.42
CA VAL A 268 -2.32 -7.76 23.45
C VAL A 268 -3.35 -6.79 24.00
N LEU A 269 -2.98 -6.02 25.01
CA LEU A 269 -3.87 -5.06 25.65
C LEU A 269 -4.34 -4.00 24.64
N GLY A 270 -5.65 -3.85 24.49
CA GLY A 270 -6.29 -2.85 23.61
C GLY A 270 -6.65 -3.38 22.21
N ILE A 271 -6.27 -4.61 21.87
CA ILE A 271 -6.72 -5.32 20.67
C ILE A 271 -7.43 -6.60 21.08
N THR A 272 -8.56 -6.89 20.46
CA THR A 272 -9.29 -8.15 20.61
C THR A 272 -9.61 -8.75 19.26
N SER A 273 -9.79 -10.06 19.19
CA SER A 273 -10.23 -10.75 17.99
C SER A 273 -11.50 -10.11 17.40
N GLN A 274 -12.44 -9.70 18.25
CA GLN A 274 -13.68 -9.03 17.84
C GLN A 274 -13.41 -7.66 17.20
N THR A 275 -12.55 -6.84 17.81
CA THR A 275 -12.25 -5.49 17.28
C THR A 275 -11.46 -5.58 15.98
N THR A 276 -10.56 -6.55 15.84
CA THR A 276 -9.77 -6.79 14.63
C THR A 276 -10.67 -7.27 13.48
N GLU A 277 -11.55 -8.24 13.75
CA GLU A 277 -12.54 -8.70 12.76
C GLU A 277 -13.44 -7.54 12.30
N ALA A 278 -13.96 -6.76 13.25
CA ALA A 278 -14.83 -5.62 12.94
C ALA A 278 -14.09 -4.57 12.10
N TYR A 279 -12.83 -4.29 12.40
CA TYR A 279 -12.00 -3.37 11.63
C TYR A 279 -11.74 -3.87 10.21
N THR A 280 -11.34 -5.12 10.05
CA THR A 280 -11.04 -5.71 8.75
C THR A 280 -12.26 -5.71 7.84
N LYS A 281 -13.45 -6.07 8.36
CA LYS A 281 -14.71 -6.05 7.62
C LYS A 281 -15.17 -4.64 7.27
N TRP A 282 -15.05 -3.69 8.21
CA TRP A 282 -15.33 -2.28 7.95
C TRP A 282 -14.41 -1.74 6.84
N LEU A 283 -13.11 -1.98 6.94
CA LEU A 283 -12.13 -1.50 5.98
C LEU A 283 -12.39 -2.07 4.57
N ALA A 284 -12.67 -3.38 4.47
CA ALA A 284 -13.03 -4.02 3.21
C ALA A 284 -14.28 -3.39 2.57
N ASN A 285 -15.30 -3.05 3.36
CA ASN A 285 -16.49 -2.35 2.88
C ASN A 285 -16.14 -0.96 2.32
N GLU A 286 -15.29 -0.19 3.00
CA GLU A 286 -14.87 1.14 2.53
C GLU A 286 -14.04 1.03 1.23
N ARG A 287 -13.19 0.01 1.12
CA ARG A 287 -12.40 -0.23 -0.09
C ARG A 287 -13.27 -0.65 -1.28
N LEU A 288 -14.26 -1.50 -1.08
CA LEU A 288 -15.24 -1.86 -2.13
C LEU A 288 -16.05 -0.66 -2.59
N LYS A 289 -16.56 0.17 -1.66
CA LYS A 289 -17.26 1.42 -2.00
C LYS A 289 -16.39 2.34 -2.86
N SER A 290 -15.10 2.44 -2.56
CA SER A 290 -14.18 3.29 -3.32
C SER A 290 -13.93 2.79 -4.76
N LEU A 291 -14.18 1.49 -5.03
CA LEU A 291 -14.20 0.89 -6.36
C LEU A 291 -15.58 0.96 -7.03
N GLY A 292 -16.59 1.59 -6.40
CA GLY A 292 -17.96 1.67 -6.89
C GLY A 292 -18.72 0.36 -6.75
N LEU A 293 -18.40 -0.47 -5.75
CA LEU A 293 -19.03 -1.75 -5.47
C LEU A 293 -19.79 -1.69 -4.13
N GLU A 294 -20.81 -2.55 -4.00
CA GLU A 294 -21.59 -2.65 -2.77
C GLU A 294 -20.78 -3.30 -1.63
N PRO A 295 -21.01 -2.91 -0.36
CA PRO A 295 -20.37 -3.52 0.80
C PRO A 295 -20.67 -5.03 0.91
N LEU A 296 -19.66 -5.82 1.32
CA LEU A 296 -19.81 -7.25 1.55
C LEU A 296 -20.39 -7.61 2.92
N TYR A 297 -20.07 -6.79 3.94
CA TYR A 297 -20.32 -7.13 5.35
C TYR A 297 -21.35 -6.18 5.96
N SER A 298 -22.59 -6.63 6.11
CA SER A 298 -23.66 -5.84 6.74
C SER A 298 -23.36 -5.59 8.22
N GLY A 299 -23.63 -4.37 8.69
CA GLY A 299 -23.44 -3.98 10.09
C GLY A 299 -22.04 -3.46 10.45
N PHE A 300 -21.05 -3.62 9.57
CA PHE A 300 -19.69 -3.13 9.78
C PHE A 300 -19.48 -1.78 9.07
N ASN A 301 -19.98 -0.70 9.70
CA ASN A 301 -20.01 0.65 9.13
C ASN A 301 -19.24 1.69 9.97
N LYS A 302 -18.52 1.26 11.00
CA LYS A 302 -17.76 2.15 11.89
C LYS A 302 -16.35 1.59 12.11
N ASN A 303 -15.35 2.50 12.10
CA ASN A 303 -13.98 2.15 12.47
C ASN A 303 -13.88 1.96 14.00
N PRO A 304 -13.61 0.74 14.51
CA PRO A 304 -13.44 0.50 15.93
C PRO A 304 -12.14 1.10 16.48
N TYR A 305 -11.15 1.37 15.60
CA TYR A 305 -9.85 1.95 15.96
C TYR A 305 -9.77 3.46 15.67
N LYS A 306 -10.90 4.16 15.58
CA LYS A 306 -10.93 5.61 15.33
C LYS A 306 -10.05 6.40 16.31
N HIS A 307 -9.92 5.95 17.54
CA HIS A 307 -9.08 6.59 18.56
C HIS A 307 -7.56 6.49 18.27
N LEU A 308 -7.14 5.58 17.36
CA LEU A 308 -5.75 5.43 16.92
C LEU A 308 -5.43 6.30 15.71
N GLU A 309 -6.40 6.84 14.99
CA GLU A 309 -6.18 7.67 13.78
C GLU A 309 -5.23 8.84 14.04
N ARG A 310 -5.24 9.43 15.25
CA ARG A 310 -4.32 10.50 15.63
C ARG A 310 -2.83 10.10 15.61
N PHE A 311 -2.52 8.80 15.69
CA PHE A 311 -1.14 8.29 15.59
C PHE A 311 -0.76 7.97 14.15
N ALA A 312 -1.75 7.82 13.26
CA ALA A 312 -1.56 7.66 11.83
C ALA A 312 -1.42 9.02 11.12
N ASP A 313 -1.84 10.12 11.77
CA ASP A 313 -1.90 11.44 11.16
C ASP A 313 -0.52 12.09 11.08
N THR A 314 -0.17 12.59 9.91
CA THR A 314 1.04 13.34 9.62
C THR A 314 0.83 14.85 9.69
N GLU A 315 -0.30 15.34 10.20
CA GLU A 315 -0.71 16.77 10.23
C GLU A 315 0.16 17.70 11.13
N GLY A 316 1.42 17.34 11.43
CA GLY A 316 2.38 18.29 12.01
C GLY A 316 3.33 18.93 11.00
N GLU A 317 3.46 18.38 9.79
CA GLU A 317 4.49 18.77 8.81
C GLU A 317 3.97 18.99 7.38
N GLY A 318 2.83 19.70 7.24
CA GLY A 318 2.34 20.18 5.95
C GLY A 318 1.01 19.57 5.48
N ASN A 319 -0.07 20.24 5.86
CA ASN A 319 -1.41 20.31 5.20
C ASN A 319 -1.81 19.20 4.21
N VAL A 320 -1.96 17.98 4.64
CA VAL A 320 -2.79 16.99 3.95
C VAL A 320 -3.80 16.46 4.97
N LYS A 321 -5.03 16.97 4.91
CA LYS A 321 -6.11 16.50 5.78
C LYS A 321 -6.40 15.02 5.48
N SER A 322 -6.36 14.20 6.51
CA SER A 322 -6.55 12.73 6.49
C SER A 322 -7.99 12.26 6.17
N ASN A 323 -8.84 13.10 5.61
CA ASN A 323 -10.16 12.70 5.11
C ASN A 323 -10.08 12.21 3.65
N PHE A 324 -9.15 11.29 3.38
CA PHE A 324 -9.05 10.60 2.09
C PHE A 324 -10.31 9.76 1.75
N PHE A 325 -11.17 9.50 2.73
CA PHE A 325 -12.37 8.67 2.54
C PHE A 325 -13.58 9.44 2.03
N GLU A 326 -13.63 10.78 2.18
CA GLU A 326 -14.80 11.60 1.82
C GLU A 326 -14.57 12.63 0.71
N GLY A 327 -13.34 12.83 0.24
CA GLY A 327 -13.01 13.88 -0.72
C GLY A 327 -12.63 13.32 -2.10
N THR A 328 -13.40 13.67 -3.13
CA THR A 328 -12.81 13.95 -4.44
C THR A 328 -11.62 14.88 -4.22
N VAL A 329 -10.46 14.59 -4.85
CA VAL A 329 -9.25 15.43 -4.82
C VAL A 329 -9.56 16.80 -5.46
N THR A 330 -10.27 17.66 -4.73
CA THR A 330 -10.74 18.98 -5.23
C THR A 330 -10.20 20.16 -4.48
N SER A 331 -9.33 19.99 -3.50
CA SER A 331 -8.73 21.13 -2.82
C SER A 331 -7.28 20.92 -2.42
N TYR A 332 -6.41 20.77 -3.42
CA TYR A 332 -5.02 21.15 -3.25
C TYR A 332 -4.90 22.61 -3.71
N ASN A 333 -4.93 23.55 -2.77
CA ASN A 333 -4.48 24.91 -3.04
C ASN A 333 -2.96 24.84 -3.24
N MET A 334 -2.54 24.67 -4.48
CA MET A 334 -1.19 25.03 -4.86
C MET A 334 -1.04 26.52 -4.63
N SER A 335 -0.21 26.92 -3.67
CA SER A 335 0.37 28.25 -3.73
C SER A 335 1.12 28.33 -5.07
N SER A 336 0.61 29.15 -5.95
CA SER A 336 1.18 29.48 -7.25
C SER A 336 2.41 30.38 -7.08
N SER A 337 3.45 29.90 -6.44
CA SER A 337 4.74 30.58 -6.41
C SER A 337 5.86 29.54 -6.38
N ILE A 338 6.09 28.93 -7.52
CA ILE A 338 7.44 28.53 -7.88
C ILE A 338 8.01 29.71 -8.68
N ASP A 339 8.30 30.79 -8.00
CA ASP A 339 9.26 31.78 -8.44
C ASP A 339 10.63 31.16 -8.26
N GLY A 340 11.41 31.03 -9.32
CA GLY A 340 12.80 30.57 -9.27
C GLY A 340 13.28 29.67 -10.38
N TRP A 341 12.50 29.46 -11.45
CA TRP A 341 12.97 28.71 -12.62
C TRP A 341 13.51 29.61 -13.74
N GLU A 342 13.61 30.92 -13.52
CA GLU A 342 14.11 31.86 -14.54
C GLU A 342 15.64 32.07 -14.50
N ASP A 343 16.36 31.46 -13.53
CA ASP A 343 17.81 31.63 -13.33
C ASP A 343 18.65 30.35 -13.54
N PHE A 344 18.16 29.37 -14.31
CA PHE A 344 18.98 28.22 -14.72
C PHE A 344 19.00 28.02 -16.23
#